data_72895f72b2eb70c0cc5eec497c22bfc8
#
_entry.id   72895f72b2eb70c0cc5eec497c22bfc8
#
_cell.length_a   1.000
_cell.length_b   1.000
_cell.length_c   1.000
_cell.angle_alpha   90.00
_cell.angle_beta   90.00
_cell.angle_gamma   90.00
#
_symmetry.space_group_name_H-M   'P 1'
#
loop_
_entity.id
_entity.type
_entity.pdbx_description
1 polymer ?
#
loop_
_entity_poly.entity_id
_entity_poly.type
_entity_poly.pdbx_seq_one_letter_code
_entity_poly.pdbx_strand_id
1 'polypeptide(L)'
;MRNNLLKHFSFLFALTLIISCGGGGGDEGGAGGGGGGGGTVNPPSKSTLTAPANNKTCETGTSVSATQSEVTFTWGASANTNTYDLKITNLDNNSVTNKTGLTSTSTKVTLVKGLPYSWNITSRATGTQTTAVSDTWKFYLAGVGVANYAPFPADLKTPTSGSTVSLTD
;
A
#
# COMPACT_ATOMS: atom_id res chain seq x y z
N MET A 1 10.19 14.87 46.77
CA MET A 1 10.94 16.14 46.52
C MET A 1 10.96 16.41 45.01
N ARG A 2 10.56 17.63 44.68
CA ARG A 2 10.70 18.41 43.41
C ARG A 2 9.75 17.99 42.28
N ASN A 3 8.62 18.57 42.22
CA ASN A 3 8.07 19.73 41.47
C ASN A 3 8.82 20.09 40.17
N ASN A 4 8.11 20.11 39.06
CA ASN A 4 8.16 21.19 38.08
C ASN A 4 7.06 20.94 37.05
N LEU A 5 6.13 21.74 37.09
CA LEU A 5 5.83 23.08 36.59
C LEU A 5 5.27 23.05 35.16
N LEU A 6 3.98 23.12 35.21
CA LEU A 6 3.05 23.43 34.14
C LEU A 6 3.43 24.78 33.48
N LYS A 7 3.67 24.82 32.19
CA LYS A 7 3.71 26.07 31.42
C LYS A 7 2.57 26.05 30.41
N HIS A 8 1.49 26.69 30.83
CA HIS A 8 0.44 27.15 29.93
C HIS A 8 1.00 28.23 29.01
N PHE A 9 0.95 28.00 27.70
CA PHE A 9 1.14 29.05 26.71
C PHE A 9 -0.24 29.34 26.10
N SER A 10 -0.89 30.37 26.69
CA SER A 10 -2.11 30.96 26.16
C SER A 10 -1.74 31.84 24.99
N PHE A 11 -2.11 31.43 23.76
CA PHE A 11 -1.97 32.28 22.59
C PHE A 11 -3.32 32.91 22.28
N LEU A 12 -3.46 34.16 22.70
CA LEU A 12 -4.61 35.02 22.44
C LEU A 12 -4.52 35.46 20.95
N PHE A 13 -5.40 34.95 20.11
CA PHE A 13 -5.50 35.38 18.72
C PHE A 13 -6.51 36.51 18.61
N ALA A 14 -6.01 37.71 18.42
CA ALA A 14 -6.84 38.92 18.22
C ALA A 14 -7.39 38.90 16.79
N LEU A 15 -8.70 38.81 16.66
CA LEU A 15 -9.48 38.93 15.44
C LEU A 15 -9.65 40.41 15.07
N THR A 16 -8.94 40.92 14.09
CA THR A 16 -9.18 42.23 13.47
C THR A 16 -10.04 42.09 12.23
N LEU A 17 -11.32 42.41 12.35
CA LEU A 17 -12.21 42.69 11.22
C LEU A 17 -11.85 44.04 10.62
N ILE A 18 -11.46 44.06 9.36
CA ILE A 18 -11.42 45.30 8.56
C ILE A 18 -12.51 45.21 7.51
N ILE A 19 -13.63 45.90 7.78
CA ILE A 19 -14.64 46.18 6.80
C ILE A 19 -14.22 47.46 6.08
N SER A 20 -13.83 47.36 4.82
CA SER A 20 -13.68 48.51 3.94
C SER A 20 -14.69 48.42 2.81
N CYS A 21 -15.73 49.20 2.95
CA CYS A 21 -16.66 49.53 1.88
C CYS A 21 -16.23 50.90 1.33
N GLY A 22 -15.96 50.98 0.04
CA GLY A 22 -15.67 52.23 -0.62
C GLY A 22 -15.93 52.11 -2.10
N GLY A 23 -17.11 52.61 -2.53
CA GLY A 23 -17.47 52.71 -3.91
C GLY A 23 -16.88 53.98 -4.53
N GLY A 24 -16.77 54.03 -5.86
CA GLY A 24 -16.42 55.23 -6.65
C GLY A 24 -15.92 54.85 -8.02
N GLY A 25 -16.72 55.15 -9.03
CA GLY A 25 -16.46 54.91 -10.45
C GLY A 25 -15.36 55.84 -11.01
N GLY A 26 -14.88 55.51 -12.19
CA GLY A 26 -14.00 56.33 -13.04
C GLY A 26 -13.32 55.50 -14.11
N ASP A 27 -13.69 55.76 -15.33
CA ASP A 27 -13.13 55.23 -16.57
C ASP A 27 -11.66 55.55 -16.76
N GLU A 28 -11.09 54.88 -17.69
CA GLU A 28 -9.94 55.09 -18.56
C GLU A 28 -8.71 54.20 -18.36
N GLY A 29 -8.50 53.32 -19.36
CA GLY A 29 -7.27 53.25 -20.11
C GLY A 29 -6.13 52.40 -19.58
N GLY A 30 -5.94 51.28 -20.18
CA GLY A 30 -4.60 50.94 -20.61
C GLY A 30 -3.83 49.85 -19.84
N ALA A 31 -3.52 48.87 -20.60
CA ALA A 31 -2.30 48.06 -20.60
C ALA A 31 -2.18 46.89 -19.60
N GLY A 32 -2.37 45.72 -20.12
CA GLY A 32 -1.43 44.61 -19.99
C GLY A 32 -1.04 44.15 -18.61
N GLY A 33 -2.00 43.74 -17.80
CA GLY A 33 -1.75 42.83 -16.70
C GLY A 33 -1.83 41.42 -17.20
N GLY A 34 -0.71 40.76 -17.46
CA GLY A 34 -0.65 39.31 -17.67
C GLY A 34 -1.22 38.59 -16.47
N GLY A 35 -2.51 38.32 -16.55
CA GLY A 35 -3.16 37.37 -15.65
C GLY A 35 -2.49 36.04 -15.85
N GLY A 36 -1.61 35.67 -14.93
CA GLY A 36 -1.15 34.31 -14.77
C GLY A 36 -2.38 33.44 -14.57
N GLY A 37 -2.84 32.82 -15.64
CA GLY A 37 -3.89 31.84 -15.62
C GLY A 37 -3.43 30.69 -14.73
N GLY A 38 -3.76 30.74 -13.46
CA GLY A 38 -3.69 29.60 -12.57
C GLY A 38 -4.68 28.58 -13.11
N GLY A 39 -4.22 27.76 -14.06
CA GLY A 39 -5.01 26.64 -14.55
C GLY A 39 -5.45 25.82 -13.35
N THR A 40 -6.74 25.61 -13.21
CA THR A 40 -7.28 24.72 -12.19
C THR A 40 -6.69 23.35 -12.41
N VAL A 41 -5.72 22.96 -11.54
CA VAL A 41 -5.14 21.61 -11.57
C VAL A 41 -6.19 20.65 -11.05
N ASN A 42 -6.69 19.80 -11.92
CA ASN A 42 -7.61 18.78 -11.51
C ASN A 42 -6.92 17.78 -10.57
N PRO A 43 -7.56 17.40 -9.45
CA PRO A 43 -7.00 16.43 -8.52
C PRO A 43 -6.87 15.06 -9.20
N PRO A 44 -5.92 14.22 -8.73
CA PRO A 44 -5.78 12.85 -9.24
C PRO A 44 -6.97 12.00 -8.85
N SER A 45 -7.27 10.98 -9.65
CA SER A 45 -8.28 9.98 -9.35
C SER A 45 -7.65 8.77 -8.65
N LYS A 46 -8.48 7.96 -7.99
CA LYS A 46 -8.07 6.68 -7.41
C LYS A 46 -7.62 5.71 -8.49
N SER A 47 -6.52 5.00 -8.25
CA SER A 47 -6.10 3.86 -9.07
C SER A 47 -6.90 2.61 -8.71
N THR A 48 -7.21 1.79 -9.71
CA THR A 48 -7.79 0.45 -9.52
C THR A 48 -6.66 -0.55 -9.37
N LEU A 49 -6.66 -1.31 -8.29
CA LEU A 49 -5.64 -2.34 -8.04
C LEU A 49 -5.89 -3.56 -8.95
N THR A 50 -4.82 -4.27 -9.33
CA THR A 50 -4.90 -5.44 -10.22
C THR A 50 -4.22 -6.66 -9.61
N ALA A 51 -2.96 -6.57 -9.21
CA ALA A 51 -2.22 -7.67 -8.61
C ALA A 51 -1.22 -7.19 -7.55
N PRO A 52 -1.01 -7.98 -6.49
CA PRO A 52 -1.72 -9.21 -6.10
C PRO A 52 -3.20 -8.99 -5.86
N ALA A 53 -4.05 -9.97 -6.24
CA ALA A 53 -5.50 -9.86 -6.09
C ALA A 53 -5.92 -9.77 -4.62
N ASN A 54 -7.04 -9.09 -4.36
CA ASN A 54 -7.55 -8.96 -3.00
C ASN A 54 -7.93 -10.33 -2.41
N ASN A 55 -7.52 -10.54 -1.15
CA ASN A 55 -7.72 -11.78 -0.39
C ASN A 55 -7.10 -13.03 -1.03
N LYS A 56 -6.07 -12.85 -1.89
CA LYS A 56 -5.34 -13.99 -2.44
C LYS A 56 -4.58 -14.72 -1.33
N THR A 57 -4.94 -15.98 -1.09
CA THR A 57 -4.41 -16.80 0.01
C THR A 57 -3.05 -17.45 -0.32
N CYS A 58 -2.64 -17.45 -1.57
CA CYS A 58 -1.38 -18.07 -2.00
C CYS A 58 -0.77 -17.28 -3.16
N GLU A 59 -0.13 -16.14 -2.86
CA GLU A 59 0.73 -15.44 -3.80
C GLU A 59 2.14 -16.02 -3.69
N THR A 60 2.73 -16.43 -4.81
CA THR A 60 4.06 -17.06 -4.78
C THR A 60 5.18 -16.09 -5.12
N GLY A 61 4.91 -15.15 -6.02
CA GLY A 61 5.94 -14.29 -6.58
C GLY A 61 7.07 -15.08 -7.28
N THR A 62 8.18 -14.43 -7.52
CA THR A 62 9.42 -15.06 -8.01
C THR A 62 10.35 -15.30 -6.82
N SER A 63 10.74 -16.54 -6.58
CA SER A 63 11.63 -16.87 -5.45
C SER A 63 13.00 -16.21 -5.63
N VAL A 64 13.43 -15.44 -4.65
CA VAL A 64 14.75 -14.78 -4.59
C VAL A 64 15.69 -15.54 -3.65
N SER A 65 15.14 -16.07 -2.56
CA SER A 65 15.87 -16.89 -1.58
C SER A 65 14.94 -17.90 -0.91
N ALA A 66 15.45 -18.68 0.00
CA ALA A 66 14.62 -19.59 0.81
C ALA A 66 13.52 -18.85 1.57
N THR A 67 13.76 -17.62 2.02
CA THR A 67 12.86 -16.84 2.86
C THR A 67 12.22 -15.66 2.17
N GLN A 68 12.56 -15.33 0.92
CA GLN A 68 12.10 -14.14 0.23
C GLN A 68 11.61 -14.44 -1.20
N SER A 69 10.58 -13.72 -1.62
CA SER A 69 10.08 -13.69 -2.99
C SER A 69 9.91 -12.26 -3.48
N GLU A 70 10.17 -12.04 -4.76
CA GLU A 70 9.85 -10.80 -5.46
C GLU A 70 8.41 -10.87 -5.94
N VAL A 71 7.58 -9.96 -5.44
CA VAL A 71 6.16 -9.83 -5.79
C VAL A 71 5.99 -8.66 -6.75
N THR A 72 5.25 -8.87 -7.82
CA THR A 72 4.89 -7.83 -8.78
C THR A 72 3.56 -7.19 -8.37
N PHE A 73 3.59 -5.88 -8.13
CA PHE A 73 2.41 -5.07 -7.86
C PHE A 73 1.99 -4.37 -9.14
N THR A 74 0.71 -4.45 -9.50
CA THR A 74 0.14 -3.81 -10.69
C THR A 74 -1.16 -3.12 -10.37
N TRP A 75 -1.39 -1.98 -11.02
CA TRP A 75 -2.60 -1.17 -10.89
C TRP A 75 -2.94 -0.47 -12.19
N GLY A 76 -4.16 0.01 -12.32
CA GLY A 76 -4.59 0.79 -13.46
C GLY A 76 -4.11 2.24 -13.36
N ALA A 77 -3.80 2.83 -14.49
CA ALA A 77 -3.57 4.26 -14.58
C ALA A 77 -4.82 5.04 -14.13
N SER A 78 -4.62 6.13 -13.41
CA SER A 78 -5.70 7.00 -12.95
C SER A 78 -5.60 8.39 -13.57
N ALA A 79 -6.76 9.03 -13.77
CA ALA A 79 -6.82 10.34 -14.40
C ALA A 79 -6.09 11.40 -13.57
N ASN A 80 -5.50 12.38 -14.24
CA ASN A 80 -4.78 13.50 -13.64
C ASN A 80 -3.65 13.08 -12.71
N THR A 81 -2.99 11.94 -12.98
CA THR A 81 -1.94 11.38 -12.13
C THR A 81 -0.61 11.40 -12.85
N ASN A 82 0.42 11.94 -12.20
CA ASN A 82 1.78 11.97 -12.69
C ASN A 82 2.65 10.89 -12.06
N THR A 83 2.43 10.60 -10.77
CA THR A 83 3.20 9.62 -10.02
C THR A 83 2.34 8.84 -9.05
N TYR A 84 2.83 7.68 -8.67
CA TYR A 84 2.19 6.76 -7.72
C TYR A 84 3.14 6.46 -6.57
N ASP A 85 2.58 6.34 -5.37
CA ASP A 85 3.28 5.78 -4.22
C ASP A 85 2.63 4.47 -3.83
N LEU A 86 3.40 3.40 -3.81
CA LEU A 86 3.00 2.10 -3.31
C LEU A 86 3.35 2.00 -1.83
N LYS A 87 2.37 1.67 -1.01
CA LYS A 87 2.55 1.31 0.40
C LYS A 87 2.20 -0.15 0.61
N ILE A 88 3.10 -0.90 1.23
CA ILE A 88 2.90 -2.30 1.62
C ILE A 88 3.08 -2.37 3.13
N THR A 89 2.13 -3.00 3.81
CA THR A 89 2.19 -3.22 5.27
C THR A 89 2.20 -4.72 5.54
N ASN A 90 3.19 -5.18 6.26
CA ASN A 90 3.20 -6.53 6.84
C ASN A 90 2.20 -6.57 8.00
N LEU A 91 1.21 -7.45 7.93
CA LEU A 91 0.11 -7.50 8.90
C LEU A 91 0.46 -8.29 10.17
N ASP A 92 1.62 -8.96 10.19
CA ASP A 92 2.11 -9.67 11.36
C ASP A 92 2.79 -8.73 12.37
N ASN A 93 3.63 -7.81 11.87
CA ASN A 93 4.42 -6.91 12.71
C ASN A 93 4.20 -5.41 12.43
N ASN A 94 3.26 -5.07 11.53
CA ASN A 94 2.93 -3.71 11.11
C ASN A 94 4.10 -2.92 10.45
N SER A 95 5.16 -3.59 10.03
CA SER A 95 6.24 -2.93 9.28
C SER A 95 5.75 -2.47 7.90
N VAL A 96 6.25 -1.30 7.47
CA VAL A 96 5.82 -0.67 6.22
C VAL A 96 6.98 -0.58 5.24
N THR A 97 6.72 -0.99 3.99
CA THR A 97 7.59 -0.79 2.85
C THR A 97 6.94 0.18 1.89
N ASN A 98 7.63 1.26 1.53
CA ASN A 98 7.15 2.26 0.59
C ASN A 98 8.02 2.30 -0.66
N LYS A 99 7.40 2.50 -1.83
CA LYS A 99 8.01 2.90 -3.09
C LYS A 99 7.30 4.14 -3.57
N THR A 100 8.01 5.25 -3.70
CA THR A 100 7.43 6.56 -4.01
C THR A 100 7.88 7.08 -5.37
N GLY A 101 7.08 7.97 -5.97
CA GLY A 101 7.44 8.63 -7.22
C GLY A 101 7.45 7.72 -8.44
N LEU A 102 6.70 6.63 -8.41
CA LEU A 102 6.62 5.69 -9.54
C LEU A 102 5.86 6.33 -10.70
N THR A 103 6.42 6.28 -11.90
CA THR A 103 5.79 6.77 -13.13
C THR A 103 5.11 5.67 -13.95
N SER A 104 5.39 4.41 -13.63
CA SER A 104 4.75 3.23 -14.22
C SER A 104 3.64 2.72 -13.31
N THR A 105 2.75 1.90 -13.88
CA THR A 105 1.65 1.25 -13.16
C THR A 105 1.99 -0.16 -12.67
N SER A 106 3.28 -0.45 -12.58
CA SER A 106 3.79 -1.71 -12.06
C SER A 106 5.14 -1.52 -11.39
N THR A 107 5.40 -2.30 -10.34
CA THR A 107 6.70 -2.38 -9.68
C THR A 107 6.88 -3.72 -8.99
N LYS A 108 8.13 -4.08 -8.75
CA LYS A 108 8.49 -5.31 -8.05
C LYS A 108 9.08 -4.99 -6.68
N VAL A 109 8.71 -5.79 -5.68
CA VAL A 109 9.20 -5.64 -4.31
C VAL A 109 9.51 -7.00 -3.72
N THR A 110 10.70 -7.13 -3.14
CA THR A 110 11.11 -8.32 -2.40
C THR A 110 10.50 -8.31 -1.01
N LEU A 111 9.77 -9.37 -0.67
CA LEU A 111 9.06 -9.54 0.59
C LEU A 111 9.42 -10.88 1.24
N VAL A 112 9.24 -10.98 2.56
CA VAL A 112 9.44 -12.21 3.32
C VAL A 112 8.26 -13.16 3.08
N LYS A 113 8.55 -14.42 2.77
CA LYS A 113 7.57 -15.47 2.55
C LYS A 113 6.85 -15.87 3.83
N GLY A 114 5.65 -16.46 3.70
CA GLY A 114 4.89 -17.01 4.82
C GLY A 114 4.20 -15.96 5.68
N LEU A 115 3.99 -14.73 5.16
CA LEU A 115 3.42 -13.63 5.91
C LEU A 115 2.24 -12.99 5.17
N PRO A 116 1.26 -12.44 5.93
CA PRO A 116 0.16 -11.67 5.37
C PRO A 116 0.58 -10.21 5.14
N TYR A 117 0.14 -9.64 4.02
CA TYR A 117 0.41 -8.27 3.62
C TYR A 117 -0.86 -7.55 3.21
N SER A 118 -0.88 -6.24 3.41
CA SER A 118 -1.83 -5.33 2.77
C SER A 118 -1.09 -4.31 1.92
N TRP A 119 -1.75 -3.78 0.90
CA TRP A 119 -1.16 -2.78 0.04
C TRP A 119 -2.18 -1.83 -0.56
N ASN A 120 -1.75 -0.63 -0.87
CA ASN A 120 -2.52 0.38 -1.58
C ASN A 120 -1.59 1.29 -2.42
N ILE A 121 -2.22 2.08 -3.28
CA ILE A 121 -1.58 3.07 -4.14
C ILE A 121 -2.12 4.45 -3.79
N THR A 122 -1.23 5.42 -3.67
CA THR A 122 -1.56 6.83 -3.61
C THR A 122 -1.20 7.49 -4.93
N SER A 123 -2.19 8.02 -5.63
CA SER A 123 -2.03 8.78 -6.89
C SER A 123 -1.71 10.24 -6.58
N ARG A 124 -0.73 10.82 -7.28
CA ARG A 124 -0.30 12.22 -7.12
C ARG A 124 -0.27 12.95 -8.44
N ALA A 125 -0.68 14.21 -8.42
CA ALA A 125 -0.59 15.12 -9.56
C ALA A 125 0.40 16.25 -9.27
N THR A 126 1.09 16.71 -10.31
CA THR A 126 1.93 17.90 -10.23
C THR A 126 1.07 19.15 -10.10
N GLY A 127 1.48 20.10 -9.29
CA GLY A 127 0.77 21.39 -9.12
C GLY A 127 -0.37 21.37 -8.11
N THR A 128 -0.62 20.24 -7.43
CA THR A 128 -1.58 20.14 -6.33
C THR A 128 -1.03 19.29 -5.18
N GLN A 129 -1.46 19.60 -3.98
CA GLN A 129 -1.18 18.78 -2.79
C GLN A 129 -2.24 17.68 -2.58
N THR A 130 -3.34 17.73 -3.33
CA THR A 130 -4.40 16.73 -3.25
C THR A 130 -3.90 15.40 -3.79
N THR A 131 -4.20 14.33 -3.08
CA THR A 131 -3.87 12.95 -3.47
C THR A 131 -5.13 12.09 -3.48
N ALA A 132 -5.09 10.97 -4.20
CA ALA A 132 -6.16 9.98 -4.16
C ALA A 132 -5.59 8.62 -3.78
N VAL A 133 -6.16 8.01 -2.74
CA VAL A 133 -5.72 6.70 -2.25
C VAL A 133 -6.68 5.63 -2.77
N SER A 134 -6.14 4.56 -3.34
CA SER A 134 -6.90 3.38 -3.76
C SER A 134 -7.55 2.65 -2.59
N ASP A 135 -8.36 1.65 -2.87
CA ASP A 135 -8.73 0.67 -1.88
C ASP A 135 -7.49 -0.04 -1.34
N THR A 136 -7.62 -0.67 -0.17
CA THR A 136 -6.54 -1.48 0.41
C THR A 136 -6.84 -2.95 0.18
N TRP A 137 -5.95 -3.63 -0.53
CA TRP A 137 -6.04 -5.05 -0.78
C TRP A 137 -5.09 -5.84 0.12
N LYS A 138 -5.43 -7.11 0.35
CA LYS A 138 -4.66 -8.02 1.20
C LYS A 138 -4.31 -9.28 0.43
N PHE A 139 -3.17 -9.89 0.78
CA PHE A 139 -2.77 -11.19 0.27
C PHE A 139 -1.86 -11.90 1.28
N TYR A 140 -1.73 -13.21 1.12
CA TYR A 140 -0.77 -14.02 1.86
C TYR A 140 0.34 -14.47 0.91
N LEU A 141 1.59 -14.11 1.22
CA LEU A 141 2.74 -14.56 0.45
C LEU A 141 3.13 -15.97 0.90
N ALA A 142 3.03 -16.93 -0.01
CA ALA A 142 3.29 -18.33 0.27
C ALA A 142 4.67 -18.52 0.92
N GLY A 143 4.68 -19.31 1.98
CA GLY A 143 5.91 -19.75 2.63
C GLY A 143 6.64 -20.84 1.86
N VAL A 144 7.79 -21.26 2.36
CA VAL A 144 8.39 -22.52 1.96
C VAL A 144 7.45 -23.63 2.42
N GLY A 145 6.91 -24.39 1.48
CA GLY A 145 6.08 -25.55 1.83
C GLY A 145 6.87 -26.45 2.77
N VAL A 146 6.29 -26.80 3.92
CA VAL A 146 6.81 -27.87 4.71
C VAL A 146 6.63 -29.11 3.83
N ALA A 147 7.72 -29.70 3.34
CA ALA A 147 7.66 -30.99 2.70
C ALA A 147 7.22 -31.98 3.78
N ASN A 148 5.91 -32.22 3.89
CA ASN A 148 5.42 -33.39 4.60
C ASN A 148 5.85 -34.60 3.76
N TYR A 149 6.97 -35.15 4.12
CA TYR A 149 7.30 -36.50 3.64
C TYR A 149 6.18 -37.39 4.15
N ALA A 150 5.51 -38.08 3.22
CA ALA A 150 4.68 -39.19 3.61
C ALA A 150 5.52 -40.09 4.53
N PRO A 151 4.96 -40.58 5.65
CA PRO A 151 5.68 -41.54 6.48
C PRO A 151 6.24 -42.64 5.56
N PHE A 152 7.49 -43.02 5.76
CA PHE A 152 8.04 -44.12 5.03
C PHE A 152 7.05 -45.29 5.06
N PRO A 153 6.85 -45.97 3.93
CA PRO A 153 5.97 -47.14 3.95
C PRO A 153 6.35 -48.04 5.13
N ALA A 154 5.41 -48.34 5.98
CA ALA A 154 5.68 -49.22 7.09
C ALA A 154 6.23 -50.55 6.53
N ASP A 155 7.43 -50.94 6.95
CA ASP A 155 7.94 -52.27 6.67
C ASP A 155 7.04 -53.26 7.36
N LEU A 156 6.18 -53.92 6.57
CA LEU A 156 5.38 -55.05 7.04
C LEU A 156 6.32 -56.23 7.37
N LYS A 157 6.69 -56.33 8.63
CA LYS A 157 7.60 -57.39 9.05
C LYS A 157 6.86 -58.73 9.19
N THR A 158 5.55 -58.70 9.44
CA THR A 158 4.68 -59.90 9.53
C THR A 158 3.22 -59.49 9.34
N PRO A 159 2.43 -60.28 8.65
CA PRO A 159 2.80 -61.47 7.87
C PRO A 159 3.54 -61.09 6.58
N THR A 160 4.48 -61.90 6.13
CA THR A 160 5.14 -61.72 4.83
C THR A 160 4.11 -61.90 3.72
N SER A 161 4.29 -61.10 2.63
CA SER A 161 3.39 -61.18 1.48
C SER A 161 3.26 -62.64 0.99
N GLY A 162 2.01 -63.12 0.90
CA GLY A 162 1.70 -64.48 0.51
C GLY A 162 1.62 -65.51 1.65
N SER A 163 1.82 -65.10 2.94
CA SER A 163 1.59 -65.97 4.06
C SER A 163 0.11 -66.07 4.46
N THR A 164 -0.39 -67.27 4.70
CA THR A 164 -1.73 -67.51 5.23
C THR A 164 -1.68 -67.45 6.76
N VAL A 165 -2.53 -66.63 7.37
CA VAL A 165 -2.72 -66.60 8.83
C VAL A 165 -3.86 -67.55 9.15
N SER A 166 -3.56 -68.64 9.87
CA SER A 166 -4.60 -69.50 10.44
C SER A 166 -5.25 -68.81 11.63
N LEU A 167 -6.56 -68.57 11.56
CA LEU A 167 -7.36 -68.18 12.70
C LEU A 167 -7.55 -69.46 13.54
N THR A 168 -6.88 -69.54 14.67
CA THR A 168 -7.22 -70.51 15.72
C THR A 168 -8.24 -69.87 16.62
N ASP A 169 -9.40 -70.54 16.75
CA ASP A 169 -10.47 -70.23 17.70
C ASP A 169 -9.97 -70.20 19.14
#